data_06a2ea29ce1c1ede2bb971420df217c5
#
_entry.id   06a2ea29ce1c1ede2bb971420df217c5
#
_cell.length_a   1.000
_cell.length_b   1.000
_cell.length_c   1.000
_cell.angle_alpha   90.00
_cell.angle_beta   90.00
_cell.angle_gamma   90.00
#
_symmetry.space_group_name_H-M   'P 1'
#
loop_
_entity.id
_entity.type
_entity.pdbx_description
1 polymer ?
#
loop_
_entity_poly.entity_id
_entity_poly.type
_entity_poly.pdbx_seq_one_letter_code
_entity_poly.pdbx_strand_id
1 'polypeptide(L)'
;MELLQERIRREGRVLPGNIVKVDGFLNHRVDTRLLEDIADEFAKYFDTSKITVVLTAEASGIALATICAQKYGVPMLFAKKAKSDNIESGLYQSEVFSYTYKKRVTLLVSQEWLNADDHVLIIDDFMANGFAVQGLVDIVNEAGAKLEGIGIAVEKGFQGGGDRFRASGIPYKALAVIEKADENGFVFREA
;
A
#
# COMPACT_ATOMS: atom_id res chain seq x y z
N MET A 1 0.99 -10.45 11.16
CA MET A 1 -0.27 -10.29 11.93
C MET A 1 -1.10 -11.56 11.79
N GLU A 2 -1.24 -12.32 12.85
CA GLU A 2 -1.89 -13.63 12.81
C GLU A 2 -3.38 -13.56 12.40
N LEU A 3 -4.14 -12.62 12.97
CA LEU A 3 -5.55 -12.42 12.62
C LEU A 3 -5.77 -12.25 11.10
N LEU A 4 -4.91 -11.46 10.42
CA LEU A 4 -5.01 -11.26 8.98
C LEU A 4 -4.64 -12.54 8.20
N GLN A 5 -3.61 -13.27 8.65
CA GLN A 5 -3.21 -14.54 8.02
C GLN A 5 -4.31 -15.60 8.14
N GLU A 6 -4.93 -15.72 9.31
CA GLU A 6 -6.07 -16.63 9.52
C GLU A 6 -7.26 -16.25 8.63
N ARG A 7 -7.55 -14.95 8.50
CA ARG A 7 -8.60 -14.47 7.62
C ARG A 7 -8.32 -14.83 6.16
N ILE A 8 -7.07 -14.67 5.72
CA ILE A 8 -6.65 -15.05 4.36
C ILE A 8 -6.77 -16.57 4.17
N ARG A 9 -6.35 -17.40 5.14
CA ARG A 9 -6.49 -18.87 5.04
C ARG A 9 -7.95 -19.31 4.91
N ARG A 10 -8.85 -18.67 5.65
CA ARG A 10 -10.27 -19.04 5.70
C ARG A 10 -11.07 -18.56 4.49
N GLU A 11 -10.84 -17.34 4.02
CA GLU A 11 -11.70 -16.66 3.03
C GLU A 11 -10.95 -16.25 1.75
N GLY A 12 -9.62 -16.29 1.78
CA GLY A 12 -8.81 -16.02 0.59
C GLY A 12 -8.95 -17.13 -0.43
N ARG A 13 -8.77 -16.78 -1.70
CA ARG A 13 -8.81 -17.73 -2.83
C ARG A 13 -7.58 -17.55 -3.69
N VAL A 14 -7.09 -18.65 -4.22
CA VAL A 14 -6.02 -18.66 -5.23
C VAL A 14 -6.65 -19.02 -6.56
N LEU A 15 -6.49 -18.16 -7.56
CA LEU A 15 -6.93 -18.42 -8.94
C LEU A 15 -5.74 -18.85 -9.80
N PRO A 16 -5.99 -19.49 -10.97
CA PRO A 16 -4.93 -19.87 -11.91
C PRO A 16 -3.97 -18.71 -12.19
N GLY A 17 -2.67 -18.99 -12.22
CA GLY A 17 -1.61 -17.98 -12.36
C GLY A 17 -1.20 -17.33 -11.04
N ASN A 18 -1.43 -17.98 -9.90
CA ASN A 18 -1.07 -17.51 -8.55
C ASN A 18 -1.70 -16.16 -8.19
N ILE A 19 -2.93 -15.94 -8.67
CA ILE A 19 -3.68 -14.73 -8.36
C ILE A 19 -4.32 -14.90 -6.98
N VAL A 20 -3.84 -14.12 -6.03
CA VAL A 20 -4.40 -14.06 -4.67
C VAL A 20 -5.59 -13.14 -4.65
N LYS A 21 -6.75 -13.64 -4.20
CA LYS A 21 -7.99 -12.87 -4.01
C LYS A 21 -8.37 -12.81 -2.53
N VAL A 22 -8.46 -11.60 -2.02
CA VAL A 22 -8.94 -11.27 -0.67
C VAL A 22 -10.05 -10.20 -0.75
N ASP A 23 -10.70 -10.13 -1.89
CA ASP A 23 -11.69 -9.14 -2.26
C ASP A 23 -12.97 -9.19 -1.38
N GLY A 24 -13.23 -10.31 -0.75
CA GLY A 24 -14.38 -10.50 0.13
C GLY A 24 -14.29 -9.78 1.48
N PHE A 25 -13.11 -9.27 1.87
CA PHE A 25 -12.93 -8.62 3.18
C PHE A 25 -11.93 -7.45 3.21
N LEU A 26 -11.04 -7.32 2.19
CA LEU A 26 -9.98 -6.31 2.24
C LEU A 26 -10.21 -5.14 1.27
N ASN A 27 -10.50 -5.39 -0.01
CA ASN A 27 -10.37 -4.36 -1.05
C ASN A 27 -11.51 -4.29 -2.10
N HIS A 28 -12.60 -5.03 -1.90
CA HIS A 28 -13.83 -4.88 -2.67
C HIS A 28 -15.05 -4.81 -1.75
N ARG A 29 -15.37 -5.90 -1.04
CA ARG A 29 -16.19 -5.83 0.16
C ARG A 29 -15.24 -5.59 1.33
N VAL A 30 -15.38 -4.45 2.00
CA VAL A 30 -14.43 -4.00 3.04
C VAL A 30 -14.98 -4.35 4.41
N ASP A 31 -14.21 -5.13 5.19
CA ASP A 31 -14.48 -5.36 6.60
C ASP A 31 -13.79 -4.27 7.43
N THR A 32 -14.55 -3.25 7.82
CA THR A 32 -14.00 -2.08 8.51
C THR A 32 -13.37 -2.40 9.86
N ARG A 33 -13.86 -3.42 10.58
CA ARG A 33 -13.25 -3.85 11.84
C ARG A 33 -11.88 -4.46 11.63
N LEU A 34 -11.75 -5.29 10.59
CA LEU A 34 -10.44 -5.82 10.20
C LEU A 34 -9.47 -4.70 9.81
N LEU A 35 -9.95 -3.66 9.11
CA LEU A 35 -9.09 -2.53 8.78
C LEU A 35 -8.69 -1.71 10.01
N GLU A 36 -9.55 -1.59 11.02
CA GLU A 36 -9.21 -0.98 12.30
C GLU A 36 -8.11 -1.78 13.02
N ASP A 37 -8.22 -3.11 13.07
CA ASP A 37 -7.20 -3.98 13.66
C ASP A 37 -5.86 -3.88 12.91
N ILE A 38 -5.91 -3.77 11.57
CA ILE A 38 -4.73 -3.55 10.73
C ILE A 38 -4.07 -2.19 11.03
N ALA A 39 -4.87 -1.13 11.18
CA ALA A 39 -4.36 0.20 11.51
C ALA A 39 -3.70 0.22 12.91
N ASP A 40 -4.31 -0.44 13.91
CA ASP A 40 -3.73 -0.59 15.24
C ASP A 40 -2.41 -1.39 15.20
N GLU A 41 -2.35 -2.40 14.36
CA GLU A 41 -1.10 -3.17 14.18
C GLU A 41 0.01 -2.32 13.58
N PHE A 42 -0.28 -1.51 12.54
CA PHE A 42 0.71 -0.60 11.96
C PHE A 42 1.21 0.44 12.98
N ALA A 43 0.35 0.96 13.84
CA ALA A 43 0.72 1.90 14.90
C ALA A 43 1.76 1.34 15.91
N LYS A 44 1.97 0.03 15.95
CA LYS A 44 3.05 -0.59 16.76
C LYS A 44 4.42 -0.50 16.10
N TYR A 45 4.46 -0.29 14.78
CA TYR A 45 5.70 -0.27 13.99
C TYR A 45 6.12 1.14 13.54
N PHE A 46 5.15 2.04 13.40
CA PHE A 46 5.39 3.41 12.95
C PHE A 46 5.05 4.39 14.07
N ASP A 47 5.89 5.41 14.26
CA ASP A 47 5.62 6.50 15.20
C ASP A 47 4.54 7.44 14.61
N THR A 48 3.28 7.11 14.90
CA THR A 48 2.13 7.83 14.34
C THR A 48 2.05 9.29 14.80
N SER A 49 2.74 9.68 15.90
CA SER A 49 2.79 11.05 16.37
C SER A 49 3.56 12.00 15.43
N LYS A 50 4.40 11.46 14.56
CA LYS A 50 5.16 12.21 13.56
C LYS A 50 4.46 12.34 12.22
N ILE A 51 3.47 11.49 11.94
CA ILE A 51 2.80 11.46 10.66
C ILE A 51 1.92 12.69 10.50
N THR A 52 2.01 13.37 9.36
CA THR A 52 1.11 14.48 9.01
C THR A 52 0.10 14.09 7.94
N VAL A 53 0.42 13.07 7.13
CA VAL A 53 -0.46 12.58 6.07
C VAL A 53 -0.23 11.10 5.79
N VAL A 54 -1.32 10.36 5.55
CA VAL A 54 -1.27 8.99 5.01
C VAL A 54 -1.45 9.05 3.50
N LEU A 55 -0.53 8.44 2.74
CA LEU A 55 -0.56 8.42 1.27
C LEU A 55 -0.81 7.00 0.75
N THR A 56 -1.64 6.89 -0.28
CA THR A 56 -1.89 5.61 -1.00
C THR A 56 -2.08 5.85 -2.49
N ALA A 57 -2.35 4.78 -3.25
CA ALA A 57 -2.76 4.87 -4.65
C ALA A 57 -4.20 4.38 -4.84
N GLU A 58 -4.95 5.03 -5.73
CA GLU A 58 -6.28 4.51 -6.09
C GLU A 58 -6.17 3.14 -6.79
N ALA A 59 -7.18 2.27 -6.63
CA ALA A 59 -8.39 2.45 -5.82
C ALA A 59 -8.35 1.63 -4.53
N SER A 60 -7.70 0.45 -4.53
CA SER A 60 -7.85 -0.58 -3.47
C SER A 60 -7.24 -0.16 -2.13
N GLY A 61 -6.16 0.61 -2.12
CA GLY A 61 -5.53 1.10 -0.90
C GLY A 61 -6.34 2.16 -0.15
N ILE A 62 -7.29 2.85 -0.83
CA ILE A 62 -8.03 4.00 -0.27
C ILE A 62 -8.76 3.62 1.02
N ALA A 63 -9.48 2.50 1.05
CA ALA A 63 -10.25 2.12 2.22
C ALA A 63 -9.37 1.93 3.46
N LEU A 64 -8.27 1.19 3.32
CA LEU A 64 -7.32 0.94 4.40
C LEU A 64 -6.63 2.24 4.85
N ALA A 65 -6.11 3.01 3.90
CA ALA A 65 -5.43 4.28 4.19
C ALA A 65 -6.37 5.28 4.90
N THR A 66 -7.66 5.30 4.53
CA THR A 66 -8.66 6.15 5.21
C THR A 66 -8.83 5.77 6.67
N ILE A 67 -8.94 4.48 6.99
CA ILE A 67 -9.06 4.01 8.37
C ILE A 67 -7.77 4.30 9.17
N CYS A 68 -6.59 4.06 8.58
CA CYS A 68 -5.32 4.42 9.22
C CYS A 68 -5.24 5.93 9.52
N ALA A 69 -5.54 6.77 8.55
CA ALA A 69 -5.52 8.22 8.71
C ALA A 69 -6.51 8.70 9.78
N GLN A 70 -7.73 8.15 9.80
CA GLN A 70 -8.73 8.43 10.83
C GLN A 70 -8.21 8.09 12.23
N LYS A 71 -7.62 6.91 12.41
CA LYS A 71 -7.07 6.47 13.71
C LYS A 71 -5.88 7.29 14.16
N TYR A 72 -5.07 7.78 13.23
CA TYR A 72 -3.88 8.60 13.53
C TYR A 72 -4.21 10.10 13.64
N GLY A 73 -5.45 10.50 13.31
CA GLY A 73 -5.90 11.89 13.41
C GLY A 73 -5.30 12.82 12.34
N VAL A 74 -4.97 12.28 11.16
CA VAL A 74 -4.34 13.00 10.05
C VAL A 74 -5.16 12.86 8.76
N PRO A 75 -4.99 13.74 7.76
CA PRO A 75 -5.60 13.58 6.45
C PRO A 75 -5.07 12.35 5.71
N MET A 76 -5.89 11.82 4.80
CA MET A 76 -5.50 10.82 3.81
C MET A 76 -5.46 11.45 2.43
N LEU A 77 -4.38 11.21 1.70
CA LEU A 77 -4.16 11.62 0.33
C LEU A 77 -4.03 10.39 -0.56
N PHE A 78 -4.57 10.41 -1.76
CA PHE A 78 -4.35 9.31 -2.70
C PHE A 78 -3.89 9.81 -4.07
N ALA A 79 -2.92 9.11 -4.62
CA ALA A 79 -2.47 9.32 -5.97
C ALA A 79 -3.52 8.79 -6.95
N LYS A 80 -3.96 9.65 -7.88
CA LYS A 80 -4.86 9.28 -8.97
C LYS A 80 -4.09 8.62 -10.10
N LYS A 81 -4.71 7.67 -10.80
CA LYS A 81 -4.17 7.05 -12.00
C LYS A 81 -4.73 7.76 -13.23
N ALA A 82 -3.86 8.39 -14.01
CA ALA A 82 -4.22 9.02 -15.27
C ALA A 82 -3.56 8.32 -16.47
N LYS A 83 -4.08 8.60 -17.67
CA LYS A 83 -3.37 8.30 -18.91
C LYS A 83 -2.23 9.32 -19.05
N SER A 84 -1.09 8.87 -19.58
CA SER A 84 0.14 9.65 -19.73
C SER A 84 -0.01 10.98 -20.53
N ASP A 85 -1.13 11.16 -21.22
CA ASP A 85 -1.33 12.29 -22.15
C ASP A 85 -1.93 13.55 -21.48
N ASN A 86 -2.32 13.48 -20.19
CA ASN A 86 -2.92 14.59 -19.46
C ASN A 86 -1.96 15.11 -18.39
N ILE A 87 -0.94 15.85 -18.81
CA ILE A 87 -0.01 16.54 -17.90
C ILE A 87 -0.59 17.93 -17.62
N GLU A 88 -1.14 18.11 -16.41
CA GLU A 88 -1.54 19.41 -15.88
C GLU A 88 -0.41 20.00 -15.03
N SER A 89 -0.27 21.33 -15.05
CA SER A 89 0.66 22.02 -14.14
C SER A 89 0.19 21.90 -12.68
N GLY A 90 1.14 21.89 -11.75
CA GLY A 90 0.82 21.82 -10.31
C GLY A 90 0.55 20.41 -9.79
N LEU A 91 1.07 19.39 -10.45
CA LEU A 91 1.00 17.99 -10.04
C LEU A 91 2.40 17.40 -9.88
N TYR A 92 2.62 16.64 -8.80
CA TYR A 92 3.69 15.64 -8.75
C TYR A 92 3.25 14.43 -9.54
N GLN A 93 4.18 13.77 -10.22
CA GLN A 93 3.84 12.64 -11.07
C GLN A 93 4.94 11.58 -11.10
N SER A 94 4.53 10.32 -11.14
CA SER A 94 5.44 9.20 -11.37
C SER A 94 4.82 8.19 -12.33
N GLU A 95 5.59 7.81 -13.36
CA GLU A 95 5.18 6.78 -14.31
C GLU A 95 5.48 5.40 -13.75
N VAL A 96 4.45 4.57 -13.60
CA VAL A 96 4.57 3.22 -13.06
C VAL A 96 3.99 2.17 -14.01
N PHE A 97 4.52 0.94 -13.96
CA PHE A 97 3.95 -0.17 -14.69
C PHE A 97 2.84 -0.83 -13.89
N SER A 98 1.61 -0.78 -14.41
CA SER A 98 0.46 -1.48 -13.82
C SER A 98 0.39 -2.91 -14.35
N TYR A 99 0.63 -3.88 -13.46
CA TYR A 99 0.46 -5.30 -13.79
C TYR A 99 -1.01 -5.68 -14.05
N THR A 100 -1.94 -5.05 -13.35
CA THR A 100 -3.38 -5.27 -13.52
C THR A 100 -3.84 -4.91 -14.92
N TYR A 101 -3.35 -3.79 -15.45
CA TYR A 101 -3.72 -3.31 -16.79
C TYR A 101 -2.69 -3.64 -17.86
N LYS A 102 -1.53 -4.24 -17.50
CA LYS A 102 -0.39 -4.54 -18.39
C LYS A 102 0.06 -3.33 -19.23
N LYS A 103 0.03 -2.15 -18.63
CA LYS A 103 0.39 -0.89 -19.29
C LYS A 103 1.02 0.08 -18.28
N ARG A 104 1.71 1.09 -18.82
CA ARG A 104 2.16 2.24 -18.02
C ARG A 104 0.97 3.09 -17.65
N VAL A 105 0.97 3.57 -16.42
CA VAL A 105 0.02 4.55 -15.88
C VAL A 105 0.81 5.59 -15.12
N THR A 106 0.33 6.81 -15.09
CA THR A 106 0.93 7.88 -14.30
C THR A 106 0.17 8.05 -13.00
N LEU A 107 0.88 8.02 -11.88
CA LEU A 107 0.35 8.42 -10.59
C LEU A 107 0.47 9.94 -10.48
N LEU A 108 -0.60 10.59 -10.02
CA LEU A 108 -0.70 12.05 -9.92
C LEU A 108 -1.13 12.44 -8.52
N VAL A 109 -0.42 13.42 -7.92
CA VAL A 109 -0.76 14.05 -6.64
C VAL A 109 -0.66 15.57 -6.80
N SER A 110 -1.66 16.31 -6.33
CA SER A 110 -1.63 17.76 -6.37
C SER A 110 -0.54 18.34 -5.45
N GLN A 111 0.25 19.28 -5.97
CA GLN A 111 1.24 20.04 -5.21
C GLN A 111 0.61 20.93 -4.12
N GLU A 112 -0.70 21.19 -4.22
CA GLU A 112 -1.46 21.93 -3.22
C GLU A 112 -1.60 21.15 -1.89
N TRP A 113 -1.57 19.79 -1.97
CA TRP A 113 -1.90 18.92 -0.83
C TRP A 113 -0.72 18.10 -0.30
N LEU A 114 0.47 18.24 -0.89
CA LEU A 114 1.70 17.60 -0.43
C LEU A 114 2.87 18.55 -0.59
N ASN A 115 3.64 18.74 0.47
CA ASN A 115 4.76 19.69 0.49
C ASN A 115 5.92 19.21 1.38
N ALA A 116 7.00 19.99 1.44
CA ALA A 116 8.24 19.62 2.13
C ALA A 116 8.12 19.51 3.67
N ASP A 117 7.08 20.10 4.26
CA ASP A 117 6.85 20.01 5.71
C ASP A 117 6.09 18.73 6.09
N ASP A 118 5.65 17.94 5.10
CA ASP A 118 4.89 16.72 5.36
C ASP A 118 5.78 15.55 5.77
N HIS A 119 5.25 14.79 6.72
CA HIS A 119 5.76 13.51 7.18
C HIS A 119 4.79 12.41 6.72
N VAL A 120 5.17 11.69 5.69
CA VAL A 120 4.31 10.77 4.95
C VAL A 120 4.44 9.34 5.44
N LEU A 121 3.32 8.69 5.73
CA LEU A 121 3.23 7.24 5.85
C LEU A 121 2.49 6.69 4.62
N ILE A 122 3.16 5.86 3.83
CA ILE A 122 2.52 5.16 2.71
C ILE A 122 1.82 3.91 3.24
N ILE A 123 0.52 3.78 2.95
CA ILE A 123 -0.29 2.60 3.31
C ILE A 123 -0.92 2.04 2.03
N ASP A 124 -0.79 0.73 1.81
CA ASP A 124 -1.46 0.07 0.69
C ASP A 124 -1.98 -1.33 1.08
N ASP A 125 -2.97 -1.83 0.35
CA ASP A 125 -3.57 -3.14 0.61
C ASP A 125 -2.67 -4.30 0.13
N PHE A 126 -2.00 -4.14 -1.03
CA PHE A 126 -1.17 -5.16 -1.63
C PHE A 126 0.21 -4.67 -2.07
N MET A 127 1.23 -5.47 -1.77
CA MET A 127 2.56 -5.38 -2.37
C MET A 127 2.77 -6.56 -3.31
N ALA A 128 2.93 -6.26 -4.59
CA ALA A 128 3.33 -7.21 -5.63
C ALA A 128 4.81 -6.98 -6.01
N ASN A 129 5.07 -6.47 -7.21
CA ASN A 129 6.43 -6.08 -7.62
C ASN A 129 6.86 -4.70 -7.08
N GLY A 130 5.98 -3.99 -6.39
CA GLY A 130 6.27 -2.73 -5.71
C GLY A 130 6.34 -1.50 -6.61
N PHE A 131 5.91 -1.55 -7.88
CA PHE A 131 5.98 -0.39 -8.76
C PHE A 131 5.06 0.77 -8.33
N ALA A 132 3.84 0.46 -7.85
CA ALA A 132 2.94 1.50 -7.36
C ALA A 132 3.52 2.21 -6.14
N VAL A 133 4.03 1.44 -5.18
CA VAL A 133 4.66 1.99 -3.97
C VAL A 133 5.92 2.78 -4.33
N GLN A 134 6.73 2.31 -5.30
CA GLN A 134 7.88 3.09 -5.79
C GLN A 134 7.45 4.43 -6.36
N GLY A 135 6.39 4.45 -7.16
CA GLY A 135 5.85 5.71 -7.69
C GLY A 135 5.37 6.67 -6.61
N LEU A 136 4.80 6.15 -5.51
CA LEU A 136 4.45 6.99 -4.36
C LEU A 136 5.71 7.53 -3.64
N VAL A 137 6.75 6.71 -3.50
CA VAL A 137 8.05 7.14 -2.94
C VAL A 137 8.67 8.23 -3.81
N ASP A 138 8.63 8.09 -5.13
CA ASP A 138 9.15 9.11 -6.07
C ASP A 138 8.41 10.43 -5.90
N ILE A 139 7.08 10.40 -5.78
CA ILE A 139 6.23 11.58 -5.53
C ILE A 139 6.57 12.24 -4.19
N VAL A 140 6.76 11.47 -3.12
CA VAL A 140 7.16 12.00 -1.82
C VAL A 140 8.52 12.69 -1.90
N ASN A 141 9.47 12.10 -2.62
CA ASN A 141 10.79 12.69 -2.83
C ASN A 141 10.72 13.96 -3.69
N GLU A 142 9.92 13.98 -4.75
CA GLU A 142 9.72 15.16 -5.60
C GLU A 142 9.10 16.33 -4.82
N ALA A 143 8.17 16.03 -3.89
CA ALA A 143 7.59 17.02 -3.00
C ALA A 143 8.57 17.55 -1.93
N GLY A 144 9.73 16.91 -1.77
CA GLY A 144 10.67 17.20 -0.68
C GLY A 144 10.15 16.77 0.70
N ALA A 145 9.05 16.02 0.74
CA ALA A 145 8.43 15.53 1.96
C ALA A 145 9.26 14.40 2.59
N LYS A 146 9.08 14.19 3.89
CA LYS A 146 9.76 13.11 4.59
C LYS A 146 8.95 11.82 4.59
N LEU A 147 9.52 10.75 4.06
CA LEU A 147 8.93 9.42 4.15
C LEU A 147 9.22 8.79 5.51
N GLU A 148 8.21 8.60 6.34
CA GLU A 148 8.33 7.98 7.66
C GLU A 148 8.22 6.45 7.61
N GLY A 149 7.57 5.90 6.59
CA GLY A 149 7.51 4.45 6.41
C GLY A 149 6.52 3.98 5.34
N ILE A 150 6.51 2.67 5.15
CA ILE A 150 5.63 1.96 4.21
C ILE A 150 4.95 0.81 4.94
N GLY A 151 3.63 0.85 5.06
CA GLY A 151 2.79 -0.20 5.63
C GLY A 151 1.97 -0.91 4.56
N ILE A 152 2.09 -2.23 4.48
CA ILE A 152 1.39 -3.08 3.51
C ILE A 152 0.58 -4.14 4.25
N ALA A 153 -0.71 -4.27 3.93
CA ALA A 153 -1.51 -5.32 4.56
C ALA A 153 -1.07 -6.71 4.08
N VAL A 154 -1.04 -6.94 2.78
CA VAL A 154 -0.69 -8.24 2.18
C VAL A 154 0.44 -8.10 1.17
N GLU A 155 1.53 -8.80 1.39
CA GLU A 155 2.66 -8.88 0.47
C GLU A 155 2.68 -10.22 -0.24
N LYS A 156 2.86 -10.21 -1.55
CA LYS A 156 3.21 -11.39 -2.35
C LYS A 156 4.73 -11.55 -2.36
N GLY A 157 5.29 -12.21 -1.33
CA GLY A 157 6.74 -12.36 -1.14
C GLY A 157 7.44 -12.94 -2.36
N PHE A 158 6.78 -13.90 -3.05
CA PHE A 158 7.29 -14.51 -4.28
C PHE A 158 7.44 -13.53 -5.48
N GLN A 159 7.02 -12.27 -5.35
CA GLN A 159 7.19 -11.23 -6.38
C GLN A 159 8.30 -10.22 -6.06
N GLY A 160 8.88 -10.27 -4.87
CA GLY A 160 10.10 -9.57 -4.48
C GLY A 160 9.99 -8.05 -4.26
N GLY A 161 8.78 -7.46 -4.39
CA GLY A 161 8.62 -6.01 -4.20
C GLY A 161 8.98 -5.55 -2.78
N GLY A 162 8.50 -6.28 -1.77
CA GLY A 162 8.78 -5.97 -0.36
C GLY A 162 10.26 -6.14 0.01
N ASP A 163 10.94 -7.13 -0.55
CA ASP A 163 12.37 -7.36 -0.25
C ASP A 163 13.26 -6.20 -0.73
N ARG A 164 12.89 -5.53 -1.84
CA ARG A 164 13.58 -4.31 -2.29
C ARG A 164 13.44 -3.17 -1.28
N PHE A 165 12.25 -2.96 -0.73
CA PHE A 165 12.04 -1.90 0.26
C PHE A 165 12.72 -2.23 1.60
N ARG A 166 12.72 -3.48 2.04
CA ARG A 166 13.51 -3.91 3.21
C ARG A 166 15.00 -3.62 3.04
N ALA A 167 15.53 -3.84 1.83
CA ALA A 167 16.93 -3.58 1.52
C ALA A 167 17.29 -2.09 1.37
N SER A 168 16.29 -1.20 1.14
CA SER A 168 16.51 0.23 0.91
C SER A 168 16.77 1.04 2.19
N GLY A 169 16.53 0.46 3.37
CA GLY A 169 16.64 1.15 4.65
C GLY A 169 15.41 2.01 5.01
N ILE A 170 14.39 2.07 4.15
CA ILE A 170 13.10 2.71 4.48
C ILE A 170 12.37 1.84 5.51
N PRO A 171 11.81 2.41 6.59
CA PRO A 171 10.96 1.66 7.50
C PRO A 171 9.81 0.99 6.74
N TYR A 172 9.81 -0.34 6.70
CA TYR A 172 8.86 -1.13 5.90
C TYR A 172 8.24 -2.23 6.75
N LYS A 173 6.91 -2.34 6.72
CA LYS A 173 6.18 -3.42 7.38
C LYS A 173 5.07 -3.98 6.50
N ALA A 174 5.14 -5.28 6.22
CA ALA A 174 4.01 -6.04 5.69
C ALA A 174 3.42 -6.92 6.81
N LEU A 175 2.09 -6.95 6.93
CA LEU A 175 1.42 -7.67 8.01
C LEU A 175 1.16 -9.14 7.70
N ALA A 176 1.01 -9.49 6.42
CA ALA A 176 0.93 -10.86 5.95
C ALA A 176 1.80 -11.01 4.69
N VAL A 177 2.91 -11.73 4.79
CA VAL A 177 3.79 -12.02 3.65
C VAL A 177 3.49 -13.43 3.15
N ILE A 178 2.93 -13.55 1.95
CA ILE A 178 2.60 -14.81 1.30
C ILE A 178 3.83 -15.25 0.51
N GLU A 179 4.50 -16.31 0.96
CA GLU A 179 5.65 -16.90 0.26
C GLU A 179 5.21 -17.81 -0.88
N LYS A 180 4.07 -18.48 -0.72
CA LYS A 180 3.50 -19.36 -1.72
C LYS A 180 1.98 -19.32 -1.65
N ALA A 181 1.34 -19.32 -2.83
CA ALA A 181 -0.10 -19.44 -2.97
C ALA A 181 -0.40 -20.37 -4.14
N ASP A 182 -1.03 -21.51 -3.87
CA ASP A 182 -1.40 -22.52 -4.88
C ASP A 182 -2.74 -23.20 -4.51
N GLU A 183 -3.08 -24.28 -5.19
CA GLU A 183 -4.29 -25.07 -4.94
C GLU A 183 -4.38 -25.64 -3.52
N ASN A 184 -3.24 -25.76 -2.81
CA ASN A 184 -3.18 -26.23 -1.42
C ASN A 184 -3.34 -25.09 -0.40
N GLY A 185 -3.47 -23.83 -0.85
CA GLY A 185 -3.69 -22.66 -0.02
C GLY A 185 -2.51 -21.71 0.05
N PHE A 186 -2.26 -21.17 1.25
CA PHE A 186 -1.30 -20.09 1.48
C PHE A 186 -0.22 -20.52 2.45
N VAL A 187 1.04 -20.27 2.09
CA VAL A 187 2.21 -20.36 2.97
C VAL A 187 2.67 -18.95 3.27
N PHE A 188 2.78 -18.60 4.54
CA PHE A 188 3.24 -17.29 4.97
C PHE A 188 4.69 -17.35 5.44
N ARG A 189 5.42 -16.24 5.25
CA ARG A 189 6.74 -16.02 5.86
C ARG A 189 6.57 -16.00 7.37
N GLU A 190 7.42 -16.73 8.08
CA GLU A 190 7.52 -16.65 9.53
C GLU A 190 8.03 -15.24 9.94
N ALA A 191 7.53 -14.74 11.08
CA ALA A 191 7.82 -13.40 11.58
C ALA A 191 9.24 -13.27 12.14
#